data_a924c880cb2f5477f6ed05cce87b9380
#
_entry.id   a924c880cb2f5477f6ed05cce87b9380
#
_cell.length_a   1.000
_cell.length_b   1.000
_cell.length_c   1.000
_cell.angle_alpha   90.00
_cell.angle_beta   90.00
_cell.angle_gamma   90.00
#
_symmetry.space_group_name_H-M   'P 1'
#
loop_
_entity.id
_entity.type
_entity.pdbx_description
1 polymer ?
#
loop_
_entity_poly.entity_id
_entity_poly.type
_entity_poly.pdbx_seq_one_letter_code
_entity_poly.pdbx_strand_id
1 'polypeptide(L)'
;MSFRTALALSAKNLLSKKRRTAITSIAASIGIIGIAVILSVSTGLQSYIDQTMLNSASFNYISISATVSQIPDIGSQGGAGGDAEGLEEYPENTTGIYPYEVEKLEQKKQKLDKEFIDYLENKCDGLVIDIAYSYSVDLNIITKSGDKYISVNSSNWNEALSNAEYLQNSYTVLASDGVTETGIPTAINEVALVVDKYNRLSTSTLDALGIAYDKTLSQIDYTELIGKEFRIVFNDGWYTPVQSGDITLYQPANSANYQAAYENENGMTVKIVSVLREREDAAASWLSEGIAYSPALTEQVLAANKTSAVASAQAENTEIDVTTGKAFGDGSGTGFPGMGTQTLTYETALETLGYTQTPSSILIYPTDVDNRELIIGYLDAWNEVNEGTDAAIDYMDMSSTMTSMLGSVVKIVTYVLVAFSVTSLIISSIMIAIIIYASVIERTKEIGVLRSIGARKKDIGRVFKAEAVLLGVVSGLIAILTTLVINVVINAILASLVGVSTIASLSALTAIGLIALSAILLLIASLIPARMAAKKEPAVALRTE
;
A
#
# COMPACT_ATOMS: atom_id res chain seq x y z
N MET A 1 -45.93 5.54 38.52
CA MET A 1 -45.80 6.42 37.30
C MET A 1 -45.11 5.62 36.18
N SER A 2 -45.66 5.62 34.96
CA SER A 2 -45.02 4.98 33.81
C SER A 2 -43.80 5.76 33.34
N PHE A 3 -42.84 5.11 32.63
CA PHE A 3 -41.66 5.79 32.10
C PHE A 3 -42.04 6.82 31.01
N ARG A 4 -43.09 6.53 30.22
CA ARG A 4 -43.62 7.44 29.22
C ARG A 4 -44.17 8.76 29.85
N THR A 5 -44.87 8.65 30.97
CA THR A 5 -45.38 9.81 31.72
C THR A 5 -44.23 10.61 32.33
N ALA A 6 -43.18 9.93 32.82
CA ALA A 6 -41.96 10.57 33.31
C ALA A 6 -41.25 11.37 32.19
N LEU A 7 -41.16 10.80 30.99
CA LEU A 7 -40.55 11.42 29.82
C LEU A 7 -41.32 12.66 29.36
N ALA A 8 -42.66 12.60 29.29
CA ALA A 8 -43.48 13.74 28.93
C ALA A 8 -43.37 14.89 29.95
N LEU A 9 -43.34 14.55 31.24
CA LEU A 9 -43.18 15.55 32.31
C LEU A 9 -41.78 16.20 32.25
N SER A 10 -40.73 15.39 32.03
CA SER A 10 -39.36 15.87 31.89
C SER A 10 -39.19 16.77 30.67
N ALA A 11 -39.79 16.41 29.51
CA ALA A 11 -39.78 17.25 28.31
C ALA A 11 -40.39 18.62 28.57
N LYS A 12 -41.54 18.67 29.25
CA LYS A 12 -42.21 19.94 29.61
C LYS A 12 -41.35 20.79 30.54
N ASN A 13 -40.65 20.17 31.48
CA ASN A 13 -39.70 20.82 32.38
C ASN A 13 -38.48 21.41 31.67
N LEU A 14 -37.88 20.65 30.74
CA LEU A 14 -36.76 21.13 29.93
C LEU A 14 -37.14 22.31 29.05
N LEU A 15 -38.33 22.30 28.46
CA LEU A 15 -38.85 23.39 27.65
C LEU A 15 -39.17 24.64 28.46
N SER A 16 -39.52 24.54 29.74
CA SER A 16 -39.77 25.71 30.61
C SER A 16 -38.48 26.43 31.02
N LYS A 17 -37.33 25.73 31.09
CA LYS A 17 -36.01 26.26 31.51
C LYS A 17 -34.98 26.28 30.36
N LYS A 18 -35.37 26.85 29.19
CA LYS A 18 -34.63 26.77 27.92
C LYS A 18 -33.14 27.14 28.02
N ARG A 19 -32.80 28.25 28.68
CA ARG A 19 -31.39 28.72 28.81
C ARG A 19 -30.51 27.71 29.51
N ARG A 20 -30.98 27.14 30.61
CA ARG A 20 -30.24 26.15 31.38
C ARG A 20 -30.08 24.85 30.59
N THR A 21 -31.14 24.36 29.98
CA THR A 21 -31.12 23.16 29.11
C THR A 21 -30.12 23.33 27.98
N ALA A 22 -30.09 24.49 27.32
CA ALA A 22 -29.16 24.78 26.25
C ALA A 22 -27.68 24.72 26.73
N ILE A 23 -27.35 25.42 27.81
CA ILE A 23 -25.99 25.44 28.36
C ILE A 23 -25.53 24.01 28.75
N THR A 24 -26.42 23.26 29.43
CA THR A 24 -26.12 21.88 29.84
C THR A 24 -25.93 20.97 28.63
N SER A 25 -26.77 21.10 27.61
CA SER A 25 -26.67 20.28 26.38
C SER A 25 -25.42 20.62 25.57
N ILE A 26 -25.03 21.89 25.49
CA ILE A 26 -23.79 22.31 24.83
C ILE A 26 -22.58 21.75 25.58
N ALA A 27 -22.52 21.90 26.90
CA ALA A 27 -21.44 21.35 27.70
C ALA A 27 -21.32 19.82 27.56
N ALA A 28 -22.46 19.13 27.47
CA ALA A 28 -22.52 17.70 27.27
C ALA A 28 -22.09 17.28 25.85
N SER A 29 -22.34 18.12 24.85
CA SER A 29 -22.02 17.80 23.44
C SER A 29 -20.51 17.85 23.14
N ILE A 30 -19.70 18.62 23.89
CA ILE A 30 -18.28 18.83 23.57
C ILE A 30 -17.48 17.54 23.45
N GLY A 31 -17.62 16.61 24.42
CA GLY A 31 -16.93 15.34 24.38
C GLY A 31 -17.36 14.46 23.20
N ILE A 32 -18.62 14.54 22.79
CA ILE A 32 -19.17 13.77 21.69
C ILE A 32 -18.76 14.36 20.34
N ILE A 33 -18.71 15.70 20.24
CA ILE A 33 -18.17 16.40 19.05
C ILE A 33 -16.75 15.90 18.76
N GLY A 34 -15.89 15.81 19.77
CA GLY A 34 -14.52 15.34 19.60
C GLY A 34 -14.45 13.92 18.98
N ILE A 35 -15.22 12.99 19.52
CA ILE A 35 -15.29 11.62 18.97
C ILE A 35 -15.92 11.63 17.56
N ALA A 36 -16.98 12.40 17.35
CA ALA A 36 -17.68 12.45 16.07
C ALA A 36 -16.77 12.99 14.95
N VAL A 37 -15.99 14.04 15.22
CA VAL A 37 -15.03 14.60 14.27
C VAL A 37 -13.92 13.59 13.95
N ILE A 38 -13.34 12.94 14.97
CA ILE A 38 -12.28 11.93 14.78
C ILE A 38 -12.79 10.77 13.92
N LEU A 39 -13.95 10.21 14.24
CA LEU A 39 -14.53 9.12 13.47
C LEU A 39 -14.91 9.56 12.05
N SER A 40 -15.39 10.78 11.88
CA SER A 40 -15.73 11.34 10.57
C SER A 40 -14.50 11.49 9.66
N VAL A 41 -13.40 12.02 10.19
CA VAL A 41 -12.13 12.15 9.45
C VAL A 41 -11.52 10.78 9.18
N SER A 42 -11.52 9.89 10.18
CA SER A 42 -10.96 8.53 10.03
C SER A 42 -11.70 7.72 8.97
N THR A 43 -13.03 7.70 9.01
CA THR A 43 -13.85 6.96 8.03
C THR A 43 -13.68 7.53 6.62
N GLY A 44 -13.65 8.86 6.50
CA GLY A 44 -13.48 9.50 5.21
C GLY A 44 -12.07 9.36 4.65
N LEU A 45 -11.03 9.40 5.51
CA LEU A 45 -9.65 9.13 5.09
C LEU A 45 -9.48 7.68 4.62
N GLN A 46 -10.10 6.72 5.30
CA GLN A 46 -10.11 5.33 4.85
C GLN A 46 -10.75 5.21 3.46
N SER A 47 -11.95 5.78 3.26
CA SER A 47 -12.61 5.77 1.94
C SER A 47 -11.79 6.48 0.86
N TYR A 48 -11.08 7.54 1.21
CA TYR A 48 -10.19 8.23 0.28
C TYR A 48 -8.98 7.37 -0.13
N ILE A 49 -8.36 6.69 0.85
CA ILE A 49 -7.27 5.74 0.60
C ILE A 49 -7.77 4.62 -0.31
N ASP A 50 -8.91 4.01 0.02
CA ASP A 50 -9.50 2.92 -0.75
C ASP A 50 -9.72 3.36 -2.22
N GLN A 51 -10.38 4.51 -2.43
CA GLN A 51 -10.63 5.03 -3.79
C GLN A 51 -9.35 5.42 -4.53
N THR A 52 -8.38 6.03 -3.85
CA THR A 52 -7.12 6.44 -4.49
C THR A 52 -6.29 5.24 -4.88
N MET A 53 -6.20 4.22 -4.03
CA MET A 53 -5.47 2.99 -4.33
C MET A 53 -6.13 2.20 -5.46
N LEU A 54 -7.46 2.11 -5.46
CA LEU A 54 -8.22 1.43 -6.50
C LEU A 54 -8.18 2.13 -7.87
N ASN A 55 -8.16 3.47 -7.86
CA ASN A 55 -8.12 4.27 -9.09
C ASN A 55 -6.69 4.53 -9.59
N SER A 56 -5.67 4.27 -8.76
CA SER A 56 -4.28 4.44 -9.15
C SER A 56 -3.80 3.21 -9.88
N ALA A 57 -3.59 3.32 -11.18
CA ALA A 57 -3.08 2.22 -11.97
C ALA A 57 -1.70 1.72 -11.48
N SER A 58 -0.88 2.57 -10.82
CA SER A 58 0.39 2.17 -10.20
C SER A 58 0.24 1.11 -9.10
N PHE A 59 -0.90 1.01 -8.46
CA PHE A 59 -1.17 0.07 -7.38
C PHE A 59 -2.26 -0.95 -7.73
N ASN A 60 -2.97 -0.74 -8.84
CA ASN A 60 -4.04 -1.63 -9.27
C ASN A 60 -3.50 -2.77 -10.13
N TYR A 61 -2.57 -3.55 -9.59
CA TYR A 61 -2.08 -4.74 -10.24
C TYR A 61 -2.01 -5.93 -9.28
N ILE A 62 -2.10 -7.12 -9.85
CA ILE A 62 -1.89 -8.39 -9.16
C ILE A 62 -0.52 -8.92 -9.59
N SER A 63 0.34 -9.23 -8.62
CA SER A 63 1.68 -9.77 -8.85
C SER A 63 1.75 -11.23 -8.49
N ILE A 64 2.30 -12.03 -9.39
CA ILE A 64 2.60 -13.44 -9.19
C ILE A 64 4.10 -13.61 -9.44
N SER A 65 4.86 -14.12 -8.45
CA SER A 65 6.29 -14.31 -8.56
C SER A 65 6.63 -15.80 -8.55
N ALA A 66 7.50 -16.26 -9.45
CA ALA A 66 7.96 -17.65 -9.45
C ALA A 66 8.69 -18.04 -8.15
N THR A 67 9.18 -17.06 -7.40
CA THR A 67 9.83 -17.29 -6.09
C THR A 67 9.11 -16.47 -5.04
N VAL A 68 8.45 -17.13 -4.09
CA VAL A 68 7.81 -16.49 -2.95
C VAL A 68 8.67 -16.67 -1.72
N SER A 69 9.20 -15.58 -1.19
CA SER A 69 9.80 -15.57 0.14
C SER A 69 8.68 -15.52 1.17
N GLN A 70 8.55 -16.53 2.01
CA GLN A 70 7.64 -16.44 3.16
C GLN A 70 8.16 -15.32 4.06
N ILE A 71 7.52 -14.15 3.98
CA ILE A 71 7.77 -13.07 4.93
C ILE A 71 7.13 -13.54 6.23
N PRO A 72 7.87 -13.71 7.33
CA PRO A 72 7.27 -14.01 8.63
C PRO A 72 6.24 -12.93 8.93
N ASP A 73 5.08 -13.32 9.45
CA ASP A 73 3.98 -12.43 9.79
C ASP A 73 4.53 -11.23 10.59
N ILE A 74 4.44 -10.03 10.01
CA ILE A 74 4.96 -8.77 10.61
C ILE A 74 4.28 -8.49 11.97
N GLY A 75 3.24 -9.26 12.33
CA GLY A 75 2.54 -9.21 13.61
C GLY A 75 3.23 -9.94 14.77
N SER A 76 4.12 -10.87 14.50
CA SER A 76 4.94 -11.48 15.55
C SER A 76 6.14 -10.57 15.82
N GLN A 77 6.13 -9.87 16.93
CA GLN A 77 7.26 -9.13 17.48
C GLN A 77 8.47 -10.06 17.72
N GLY A 78 9.23 -10.29 16.66
CA GLY A 78 10.49 -11.03 16.72
C GLY A 78 11.19 -10.76 15.40
N GLY A 79 12.16 -9.82 15.40
CA GLY A 79 13.07 -9.68 14.27
C GLY A 79 13.66 -11.04 13.90
N ALA A 80 14.17 -11.17 12.67
CA ALA A 80 14.82 -12.35 12.12
C ALA A 80 15.88 -12.96 13.08
N GLY A 81 15.44 -13.64 14.11
CA GLY A 81 16.23 -14.27 15.16
C GLY A 81 15.59 -15.59 15.50
N GLY A 82 16.34 -16.68 15.39
CA GLY A 82 15.94 -17.99 15.82
C GLY A 82 15.41 -17.98 17.26
N ASP A 83 14.75 -19.06 17.66
CA ASP A 83 14.10 -19.25 18.96
C ASP A 83 14.94 -18.68 20.10
N ALA A 84 14.51 -17.52 20.61
CA ALA A 84 15.03 -16.95 21.84
C ALA A 84 14.26 -17.49 23.08
N GLU A 85 13.61 -18.63 22.94
CA GLU A 85 12.81 -19.24 23.98
C GLU A 85 13.68 -19.53 25.22
N GLY A 86 13.41 -18.85 26.32
CA GLY A 86 14.16 -18.98 27.57
C GLY A 86 15.34 -18.03 27.76
N LEU A 87 15.60 -17.11 26.80
CA LEU A 87 16.58 -16.05 26.96
C LEU A 87 15.88 -14.77 27.45
N GLU A 88 16.59 -14.02 28.31
CA GLU A 88 16.13 -12.72 28.81
C GLU A 88 16.48 -11.64 27.79
N GLU A 89 15.53 -10.76 27.46
CA GLU A 89 15.81 -9.58 26.65
C GLU A 89 16.68 -8.58 27.43
N TYR A 90 17.74 -8.08 26.80
CA TYR A 90 18.70 -7.11 27.38
C TYR A 90 19.32 -7.57 28.71
N PRO A 91 19.95 -8.77 28.77
CA PRO A 91 20.51 -9.30 30.01
C PRO A 91 21.67 -8.44 30.51
N GLU A 92 21.61 -8.01 31.77
CA GLU A 92 22.62 -7.09 32.35
C GLU A 92 23.97 -7.74 32.69
N ASN A 93 24.00 -9.06 32.94
CA ASN A 93 25.21 -9.78 33.36
C ASN A 93 25.44 -11.04 32.52
N THR A 94 26.05 -10.88 31.35
CA THR A 94 26.44 -12.02 30.51
C THR A 94 27.91 -12.26 30.51
N THR A 95 28.33 -13.53 30.58
CA THR A 95 29.73 -13.97 30.47
C THR A 95 30.09 -14.51 29.07
N GLY A 96 29.13 -14.51 28.12
CA GLY A 96 29.31 -15.06 26.80
C GLY A 96 28.17 -14.69 25.84
N ILE A 97 28.28 -15.19 24.60
CA ILE A 97 27.29 -15.05 23.53
C ILE A 97 26.64 -16.41 23.23
N TYR A 98 25.39 -16.38 22.83
CA TYR A 98 24.69 -17.57 22.33
C TYR A 98 24.71 -17.55 20.80
N PRO A 99 25.35 -18.53 20.13
CA PRO A 99 25.23 -18.66 18.69
C PRO A 99 23.81 -19.14 18.34
N TYR A 100 23.23 -18.59 17.28
CA TYR A 100 21.96 -19.05 16.74
C TYR A 100 22.09 -19.20 15.22
N GLU A 101 21.36 -20.15 14.66
CA GLU A 101 21.23 -20.28 13.22
C GLU A 101 20.11 -19.37 12.75
N VAL A 102 20.40 -18.48 11.81
CA VAL A 102 19.38 -17.71 11.13
C VAL A 102 18.55 -18.69 10.31
N GLU A 103 17.27 -18.82 10.65
CA GLU A 103 16.34 -19.60 9.84
C GLU A 103 16.42 -19.11 8.40
N LYS A 104 16.87 -19.96 7.50
CA LYS A 104 16.84 -19.65 6.07
C LYS A 104 15.37 -19.57 5.70
N LEU A 105 14.90 -18.38 5.32
CA LEU A 105 13.58 -18.21 4.76
C LEU A 105 13.45 -19.20 3.61
N GLU A 106 12.61 -20.22 3.78
CA GLU A 106 12.34 -21.17 2.72
C GLU A 106 11.68 -20.41 1.57
N GLN A 107 12.37 -20.34 0.45
CA GLN A 107 11.79 -19.79 -0.77
C GLN A 107 10.96 -20.90 -1.40
N LYS A 108 9.65 -20.71 -1.41
CA LYS A 108 8.75 -21.58 -2.15
C LYS A 108 8.83 -21.19 -3.62
N LYS A 109 9.26 -22.10 -4.48
CA LYS A 109 9.19 -21.93 -5.93
C LYS A 109 7.82 -22.34 -6.42
N GLN A 110 7.24 -21.53 -7.28
CA GLN A 110 5.97 -21.78 -7.96
C GLN A 110 6.24 -22.04 -9.45
N LYS A 111 5.43 -22.89 -10.05
CA LYS A 111 5.53 -23.17 -11.48
C LYS A 111 4.64 -22.22 -12.26
N LEU A 112 5.22 -21.21 -12.89
CA LEU A 112 4.55 -20.37 -13.86
C LEU A 112 4.66 -21.00 -15.24
N ASP A 113 4.13 -22.21 -15.37
CA ASP A 113 4.23 -22.99 -16.60
C ASP A 113 3.21 -22.57 -17.66
N LYS A 114 3.33 -23.18 -18.85
CA LYS A 114 2.46 -22.85 -19.97
C LYS A 114 0.98 -23.13 -19.69
N GLU A 115 0.67 -24.13 -18.88
CA GLU A 115 -0.73 -24.48 -18.56
C GLU A 115 -1.39 -23.37 -17.74
N PHE A 116 -0.66 -22.86 -16.74
CA PHE A 116 -1.13 -21.72 -15.95
C PHE A 116 -1.22 -20.44 -16.79
N ILE A 117 -0.23 -20.16 -17.65
CA ILE A 117 -0.25 -18.98 -18.53
C ILE A 117 -1.44 -19.03 -19.49
N ASP A 118 -1.64 -20.16 -20.18
CA ASP A 118 -2.76 -20.35 -21.09
C ASP A 118 -4.13 -20.22 -20.37
N TYR A 119 -4.22 -20.71 -19.11
CA TYR A 119 -5.39 -20.51 -18.27
C TYR A 119 -5.62 -19.03 -17.97
N LEU A 120 -4.58 -18.32 -17.53
CA LEU A 120 -4.65 -16.91 -17.16
C LEU A 120 -5.07 -16.05 -18.35
N GLU A 121 -4.41 -16.20 -19.51
CA GLU A 121 -4.72 -15.43 -20.72
C GLU A 121 -6.16 -15.65 -21.17
N ASN A 122 -6.64 -16.91 -21.18
CA ASN A 122 -8.01 -17.21 -21.55
C ASN A 122 -9.07 -16.65 -20.60
N LYS A 123 -8.77 -16.59 -19.28
CA LYS A 123 -9.71 -16.09 -18.28
C LYS A 123 -9.70 -14.57 -18.16
N CYS A 124 -8.56 -13.95 -18.41
CA CYS A 124 -8.39 -12.51 -18.29
C CYS A 124 -8.68 -11.75 -19.58
N ASP A 125 -9.00 -12.44 -20.69
CA ASP A 125 -9.34 -11.79 -21.96
C ASP A 125 -10.46 -10.77 -21.81
N GLY A 126 -10.22 -9.54 -22.24
CA GLY A 126 -11.13 -8.41 -22.11
C GLY A 126 -11.30 -7.83 -20.68
N LEU A 127 -10.65 -8.40 -19.64
CA LEU A 127 -10.71 -7.92 -18.28
C LEU A 127 -9.47 -7.12 -17.85
N VAL A 128 -8.41 -7.19 -18.64
CA VAL A 128 -7.11 -6.58 -18.34
C VAL A 128 -6.74 -5.51 -19.36
N ILE A 129 -5.97 -4.53 -18.90
CA ILE A 129 -5.24 -3.58 -19.75
C ILE A 129 -4.08 -4.33 -20.41
N ASP A 130 -3.35 -5.10 -19.59
CA ASP A 130 -2.20 -5.90 -20.02
C ASP A 130 -1.87 -7.00 -19.01
N ILE A 131 -1.14 -8.03 -19.47
CA ILE A 131 -0.46 -9.01 -18.63
C ILE A 131 1.02 -8.94 -19.00
N ALA A 132 1.83 -8.38 -18.11
CA ALA A 132 3.26 -8.25 -18.32
C ALA A 132 4.01 -9.46 -17.73
N TYR A 133 4.83 -10.09 -18.54
CA TYR A 133 5.67 -11.22 -18.17
C TYR A 133 7.11 -10.74 -18.01
N SER A 134 7.68 -10.89 -16.83
CA SER A 134 9.09 -10.57 -16.60
C SER A 134 9.92 -11.85 -16.59
N TYR A 135 11.11 -11.78 -17.16
CA TYR A 135 12.05 -12.91 -17.24
C TYR A 135 13.36 -12.54 -16.56
N SER A 136 14.02 -13.52 -15.97
CA SER A 136 15.32 -13.32 -15.30
C SER A 136 16.52 -13.36 -16.27
N VAL A 137 16.27 -13.22 -17.57
CA VAL A 137 17.33 -13.22 -18.58
C VAL A 137 18.13 -11.90 -18.53
N ASP A 138 19.46 -12.01 -18.53
CA ASP A 138 20.33 -10.84 -18.59
C ASP A 138 20.37 -10.25 -20.00
N LEU A 139 20.17 -8.93 -20.09
CA LEU A 139 20.43 -8.17 -21.31
C LEU A 139 21.90 -7.76 -21.33
N ASN A 140 22.68 -8.37 -22.21
CA ASN A 140 24.09 -8.01 -22.40
C ASN A 140 24.18 -6.80 -23.33
N ILE A 141 24.36 -5.62 -22.77
CA ILE A 141 24.24 -4.34 -23.51
C ILE A 141 25.60 -3.66 -23.59
N ILE A 142 25.96 -3.21 -24.80
CA ILE A 142 27.15 -2.39 -25.04
C ILE A 142 26.72 -1.12 -25.78
N THR A 143 27.30 0.01 -25.39
CA THR A 143 27.19 1.27 -26.15
C THR A 143 28.55 1.87 -26.44
N LYS A 144 28.61 2.71 -27.47
CA LYS A 144 29.79 3.51 -27.80
C LYS A 144 29.68 4.86 -27.10
N SER A 145 30.69 5.21 -26.31
CA SER A 145 30.84 6.53 -25.66
C SER A 145 32.17 7.14 -26.09
N GLY A 146 32.12 8.09 -27.02
CA GLY A 146 33.30 8.61 -27.73
C GLY A 146 33.98 7.47 -28.50
N ASP A 147 35.28 7.27 -28.24
CA ASP A 147 36.08 6.20 -28.87
C ASP A 147 36.08 4.88 -28.05
N LYS A 148 35.32 4.81 -26.95
CA LYS A 148 35.30 3.63 -26.07
C LYS A 148 33.99 2.87 -26.18
N TYR A 149 34.08 1.56 -26.02
CA TYR A 149 32.94 0.67 -25.85
C TYR A 149 32.78 0.37 -24.37
N ILE A 150 31.57 0.54 -23.84
CA ILE A 150 31.25 0.31 -22.44
C ILE A 150 30.04 -0.60 -22.32
N SER A 151 30.07 -1.47 -21.31
CA SER A 151 28.89 -2.25 -20.95
C SER A 151 27.90 -1.36 -20.20
N VAL A 152 26.64 -1.50 -20.52
CA VAL A 152 25.51 -0.79 -19.93
C VAL A 152 24.84 -1.69 -18.91
N ASN A 153 24.52 -1.14 -17.74
CA ASN A 153 23.77 -1.86 -16.72
C ASN A 153 22.29 -1.91 -17.11
N SER A 154 21.72 -3.11 -17.17
CA SER A 154 20.30 -3.33 -17.50
C SER A 154 19.32 -2.90 -16.39
N SER A 155 19.80 -2.56 -15.19
CA SER A 155 18.92 -2.11 -14.08
C SER A 155 18.11 -0.85 -14.38
N ASN A 156 18.56 -0.02 -15.34
CA ASN A 156 17.85 1.17 -15.81
C ASN A 156 17.09 0.93 -17.12
N TRP A 157 16.87 -0.34 -17.47
CA TRP A 157 16.09 -0.75 -18.63
C TRP A 157 14.76 -1.32 -18.16
N ASN A 158 13.66 -0.71 -18.57
CA ASN A 158 12.32 -1.05 -18.13
C ASN A 158 11.54 -1.64 -19.32
N GLU A 159 10.99 -2.81 -19.14
CA GLU A 159 10.07 -3.37 -20.10
C GLU A 159 8.75 -2.60 -20.06
N ALA A 160 8.33 -2.08 -21.21
CA ALA A 160 7.09 -1.34 -21.33
C ALA A 160 5.89 -2.31 -21.42
N LEU A 161 4.69 -1.81 -21.12
CA LEU A 161 3.48 -2.57 -21.36
C LEU A 161 3.28 -2.81 -22.87
N SER A 162 2.67 -3.93 -23.24
CA SER A 162 2.34 -4.25 -24.63
C SER A 162 1.28 -3.31 -25.20
N ASN A 163 0.46 -2.72 -24.35
CA ASN A 163 -0.62 -1.81 -24.73
C ASN A 163 -0.10 -0.39 -25.04
N ALA A 164 0.23 -0.16 -26.33
CA ALA A 164 0.75 1.13 -26.79
C ALA A 164 -0.22 2.31 -26.61
N GLU A 165 -1.54 2.08 -26.73
CA GLU A 165 -2.56 3.12 -26.52
C GLU A 165 -2.57 3.60 -25.06
N TYR A 166 -2.41 2.68 -24.14
CA TYR A 166 -2.32 3.01 -22.72
C TYR A 166 -1.06 3.83 -22.40
N LEU A 167 0.09 3.46 -22.98
CA LEU A 167 1.31 4.23 -22.83
C LEU A 167 1.18 5.66 -23.40
N GLN A 168 0.54 5.82 -24.56
CA GLN A 168 0.27 7.15 -25.14
C GLN A 168 -0.60 8.02 -24.22
N ASN A 169 -1.55 7.43 -23.53
CA ASN A 169 -2.42 8.12 -22.58
C ASN A 169 -1.70 8.48 -21.28
N SER A 170 -0.63 7.76 -20.93
CA SER A 170 0.11 7.95 -19.67
C SER A 170 1.35 8.83 -19.82
N TYR A 171 1.92 8.94 -21.04
CA TYR A 171 3.17 9.66 -21.27
C TYR A 171 3.03 10.77 -22.32
N THR A 172 3.77 11.84 -22.09
CA THR A 172 3.98 12.92 -23.08
C THR A 172 5.28 12.68 -23.82
N VAL A 173 5.24 12.67 -25.14
CA VAL A 173 6.44 12.64 -25.99
C VAL A 173 7.04 14.04 -26.03
N LEU A 174 8.21 14.22 -25.42
CA LEU A 174 8.92 15.50 -25.37
C LEU A 174 9.68 15.75 -26.67
N ALA A 175 10.23 14.69 -27.25
CA ALA A 175 10.93 14.70 -28.53
C ALA A 175 10.87 13.31 -29.17
N SER A 176 10.93 13.24 -30.50
CA SER A 176 11.01 12.00 -31.26
C SER A 176 11.87 12.14 -32.52
N ASP A 177 12.25 11.00 -33.11
CA ASP A 177 13.02 10.96 -34.37
C ASP A 177 12.17 11.33 -35.59
N GLY A 178 10.85 11.52 -35.41
CA GLY A 178 9.90 11.84 -36.47
C GLY A 178 9.55 10.67 -37.41
N VAL A 179 10.07 9.47 -37.12
CA VAL A 179 9.79 8.25 -37.88
C VAL A 179 8.74 7.40 -37.19
N THR A 180 8.83 7.29 -35.86
CA THR A 180 7.85 6.59 -35.03
C THR A 180 6.58 7.46 -34.92
N GLU A 181 5.48 7.03 -35.52
CA GLU A 181 4.25 7.83 -35.71
C GLU A 181 3.68 8.35 -34.38
N THR A 182 3.78 7.56 -33.32
CA THR A 182 3.27 7.90 -31.97
C THR A 182 4.35 8.39 -31.00
N GLY A 183 5.63 8.24 -31.34
CA GLY A 183 6.75 8.45 -30.43
C GLY A 183 6.89 7.41 -29.31
N ILE A 184 6.01 6.40 -29.27
CA ILE A 184 6.10 5.26 -28.36
C ILE A 184 6.83 4.12 -29.07
N PRO A 185 7.88 3.51 -28.49
CA PRO A 185 8.61 2.42 -29.11
C PRO A 185 7.70 1.19 -29.26
N THR A 186 7.47 0.75 -30.48
CA THR A 186 6.66 -0.43 -30.81
C THR A 186 7.48 -1.49 -31.52
N ALA A 187 8.51 -1.09 -32.24
CA ALA A 187 9.38 -2.04 -32.91
C ALA A 187 10.48 -2.54 -31.97
N ILE A 188 10.94 -3.75 -32.24
CA ILE A 188 11.94 -4.44 -31.42
C ILE A 188 13.29 -3.72 -31.30
N ASN A 189 13.60 -2.88 -32.28
CA ASN A 189 14.87 -2.10 -32.33
C ASN A 189 14.69 -0.65 -31.88
N GLU A 190 13.53 -0.29 -31.32
CA GLU A 190 13.21 1.03 -30.81
C GLU A 190 13.17 1.02 -29.31
N VAL A 191 13.75 2.05 -28.69
CA VAL A 191 13.66 2.30 -27.26
C VAL A 191 13.36 3.76 -26.99
N ALA A 192 12.73 4.07 -25.86
CA ALA A 192 12.48 5.44 -25.43
C ALA A 192 13.32 5.75 -24.19
N LEU A 193 13.69 7.02 -24.03
CA LEU A 193 14.29 7.52 -22.80
C LEU A 193 13.21 8.12 -21.92
N VAL A 194 13.05 7.63 -20.70
CA VAL A 194 12.05 8.11 -19.73
C VAL A 194 12.73 9.05 -18.74
N VAL A 195 12.18 10.24 -18.58
CA VAL A 195 12.66 11.27 -17.66
C VAL A 195 11.64 11.54 -16.55
N ASP A 196 12.09 12.16 -15.44
CA ASP A 196 11.22 12.54 -14.34
C ASP A 196 10.25 13.69 -14.72
N LYS A 197 9.34 14.04 -13.83
CA LYS A 197 8.38 15.14 -14.02
C LYS A 197 9.02 16.52 -14.21
N TYR A 198 10.29 16.67 -13.90
CA TYR A 198 11.07 17.90 -14.08
C TYR A 198 11.99 17.85 -15.32
N ASN A 199 11.85 16.82 -16.17
CA ASN A 199 12.71 16.53 -17.34
C ASN A 199 14.17 16.26 -16.94
N ARG A 200 14.38 15.51 -15.87
CA ARG A 200 15.72 15.19 -15.37
C ARG A 200 15.98 13.69 -15.43
N LEU A 201 17.26 13.35 -15.50
CA LEU A 201 17.79 12.01 -15.26
C LEU A 201 18.87 12.11 -14.20
N SER A 202 18.98 11.11 -13.35
CA SER A 202 20.06 11.06 -12.38
C SER A 202 21.41 10.87 -13.06
N THR A 203 22.48 11.43 -12.49
CA THR A 203 23.83 11.24 -13.05
C THR A 203 24.24 9.77 -13.04
N SER A 204 23.77 8.99 -12.06
CA SER A 204 23.97 7.53 -12.03
C SER A 204 23.30 6.83 -13.20
N THR A 205 22.12 7.27 -13.62
CA THR A 205 21.43 6.75 -14.82
C THR A 205 22.17 7.15 -16.09
N LEU A 206 22.62 8.41 -16.19
CA LEU A 206 23.42 8.88 -17.34
C LEU A 206 24.72 8.09 -17.49
N ASP A 207 25.44 7.88 -16.37
CA ASP A 207 26.67 7.07 -16.35
C ASP A 207 26.40 5.62 -16.77
N ALA A 208 25.33 5.02 -16.21
CA ALA A 208 24.94 3.64 -16.54
C ALA A 208 24.55 3.47 -18.01
N LEU A 209 23.94 4.49 -18.64
CA LEU A 209 23.58 4.50 -20.06
C LEU A 209 24.72 4.99 -20.98
N GLY A 210 25.86 5.36 -20.42
CA GLY A 210 26.99 5.92 -21.19
C GLY A 210 26.65 7.20 -21.93
N ILE A 211 25.77 8.02 -21.33
CA ILE A 211 25.41 9.35 -21.85
C ILE A 211 26.37 10.37 -21.23
N ALA A 212 27.11 11.07 -22.07
CA ALA A 212 28.03 12.08 -21.61
C ALA A 212 27.27 13.33 -21.10
N TYR A 213 27.73 13.89 -20.00
CA TYR A 213 27.22 15.15 -19.45
C TYR A 213 28.32 16.03 -18.91
N ASP A 214 28.09 17.33 -18.85
CA ASP A 214 29.02 18.30 -18.29
C ASP A 214 28.97 18.26 -16.74
N LYS A 215 30.13 18.43 -16.08
CA LYS A 215 30.24 18.55 -14.63
C LYS A 215 29.45 19.72 -14.04
N THR A 216 29.13 20.73 -14.85
CA THR A 216 28.25 21.85 -14.47
C THR A 216 26.77 21.47 -14.50
N LEU A 217 26.42 20.23 -14.88
CA LEU A 217 25.06 19.72 -15.05
C LEU A 217 24.20 20.61 -15.96
N SER A 218 24.81 21.08 -17.07
CA SER A 218 24.11 21.82 -18.10
C SER A 218 23.06 20.93 -18.77
N GLN A 219 22.03 21.57 -19.33
CA GLN A 219 21.00 20.87 -20.09
C GLN A 219 21.63 20.12 -21.28
N ILE A 220 21.23 18.88 -21.46
CA ILE A 220 21.55 18.03 -22.63
C ILE A 220 20.40 18.21 -23.63
N ASP A 221 20.74 18.55 -24.89
CA ASP A 221 19.74 18.69 -25.93
C ASP A 221 19.17 17.31 -26.33
N TYR A 222 17.87 17.25 -26.61
CA TYR A 222 17.23 16.00 -27.05
C TYR A 222 17.82 15.43 -28.33
N THR A 223 18.37 16.27 -29.20
CA THR A 223 19.04 15.87 -30.46
C THR A 223 20.32 15.07 -30.22
N GLU A 224 20.94 15.22 -29.03
CA GLU A 224 22.11 14.42 -28.63
C GLU A 224 21.72 13.04 -28.06
N LEU A 225 20.47 12.91 -27.63
CA LEU A 225 19.93 11.69 -27.03
C LEU A 225 19.23 10.80 -28.06
N ILE A 226 18.45 11.43 -28.95
CA ILE A 226 17.73 10.72 -30.02
C ILE A 226 18.73 10.18 -31.03
N GLY A 227 18.54 8.92 -31.40
CA GLY A 227 19.45 8.21 -32.31
C GLY A 227 20.64 7.56 -31.64
N LYS A 228 20.84 7.73 -30.30
CA LYS A 228 21.87 7.00 -29.58
C LYS A 228 21.59 5.50 -29.66
N GLU A 229 22.63 4.76 -30.00
CA GLU A 229 22.57 3.32 -30.25
C GLU A 229 23.11 2.51 -29.07
N PHE A 230 22.46 1.39 -28.85
CA PHE A 230 22.90 0.34 -27.94
C PHE A 230 22.92 -0.98 -28.70
N ARG A 231 23.92 -1.80 -28.44
CA ARG A 231 24.02 -3.14 -28.97
C ARG A 231 23.62 -4.15 -27.93
N ILE A 232 22.54 -4.86 -28.17
CA ILE A 232 22.14 -6.04 -27.39
C ILE A 232 22.92 -7.22 -27.98
N VAL A 233 23.82 -7.78 -27.22
CA VAL A 233 24.67 -8.88 -27.65
C VAL A 233 24.09 -10.19 -27.12
N PHE A 234 23.74 -11.11 -28.02
CA PHE A 234 23.25 -12.43 -27.61
C PHE A 234 24.38 -13.29 -27.04
N ASN A 235 24.05 -14.32 -26.30
CA ASN A 235 24.99 -15.13 -25.57
C ASN A 235 26.17 -15.61 -26.44
N ASP A 236 25.99 -16.07 -27.67
CA ASP A 236 27.06 -16.53 -28.55
C ASP A 236 27.99 -15.40 -29.02
N GLY A 237 27.58 -14.14 -28.88
CA GLY A 237 28.44 -12.98 -29.07
C GLY A 237 29.06 -12.43 -27.78
N TRP A 238 28.46 -12.77 -26.64
CA TRP A 238 28.85 -12.26 -25.33
C TRP A 238 29.83 -13.20 -24.61
N TYR A 239 29.61 -14.52 -24.67
CA TYR A 239 30.42 -15.50 -24.00
C TYR A 239 31.46 -16.15 -24.93
N THR A 240 32.66 -16.29 -24.43
CA THR A 240 33.74 -16.95 -25.15
C THR A 240 34.12 -18.26 -24.43
N PRO A 241 34.10 -19.42 -25.10
CA PRO A 241 34.49 -20.68 -24.49
C PRO A 241 35.99 -20.70 -24.19
N VAL A 242 36.34 -21.12 -22.97
CA VAL A 242 37.71 -21.27 -22.48
C VAL A 242 37.87 -22.63 -21.83
N GLN A 243 38.85 -23.43 -22.29
CA GLN A 243 39.11 -24.73 -21.70
C GLN A 243 39.77 -24.57 -20.33
N SER A 244 39.20 -25.17 -19.29
CA SER A 244 39.73 -25.22 -17.94
C SER A 244 39.79 -26.68 -17.44
N GLY A 245 40.91 -27.36 -17.66
CA GLY A 245 41.01 -28.79 -17.42
C GLY A 245 40.10 -29.60 -18.35
N ASP A 246 39.26 -30.42 -17.77
CA ASP A 246 38.27 -31.23 -18.51
C ASP A 246 36.93 -30.53 -18.77
N ILE A 247 36.78 -29.28 -18.30
CA ILE A 247 35.52 -28.50 -18.38
C ILE A 247 35.71 -27.30 -19.29
N THR A 248 34.75 -27.04 -20.16
CA THR A 248 34.68 -25.80 -20.92
C THR A 248 33.91 -24.77 -20.10
N LEU A 249 34.57 -23.68 -19.73
CA LEU A 249 33.96 -22.50 -19.10
C LEU A 249 33.64 -21.45 -20.15
N TYR A 250 32.65 -20.64 -19.90
CA TYR A 250 32.19 -19.56 -20.80
C TYR A 250 32.39 -18.20 -20.13
N GLN A 251 33.44 -17.49 -20.56
CA GLN A 251 33.79 -16.19 -19.99
C GLN A 251 32.97 -15.06 -20.65
N PRO A 252 32.31 -14.19 -19.89
CA PRO A 252 31.61 -13.05 -20.44
C PRO A 252 32.56 -12.02 -21.02
N ALA A 253 32.08 -11.22 -21.95
CA ALA A 253 32.81 -10.08 -22.49
C ALA A 253 33.23 -9.11 -21.37
N ASN A 254 34.38 -8.51 -21.52
CA ASN A 254 34.97 -7.55 -20.59
C ASN A 254 35.54 -6.36 -21.33
N SER A 255 36.05 -5.35 -20.60
CA SER A 255 36.53 -4.09 -21.17
C SER A 255 37.64 -4.26 -22.26
N ALA A 256 38.32 -5.38 -22.32
CA ALA A 256 39.34 -5.61 -23.32
C ALA A 256 38.76 -6.08 -24.67
N ASN A 257 37.57 -6.67 -24.68
CA ASN A 257 36.92 -7.22 -25.87
C ASN A 257 35.51 -6.70 -26.14
N TYR A 258 35.02 -5.65 -25.45
CA TYR A 258 33.70 -5.05 -25.72
C TYR A 258 33.56 -4.59 -27.17
N GLN A 259 34.61 -4.08 -27.81
CA GLN A 259 34.56 -3.74 -29.23
C GLN A 259 34.23 -4.94 -30.09
N ALA A 260 34.90 -6.05 -29.88
CA ALA A 260 34.69 -7.29 -30.65
C ALA A 260 33.24 -7.84 -30.41
N ALA A 261 32.76 -7.78 -29.17
CA ALA A 261 31.38 -8.17 -28.84
C ALA A 261 30.34 -7.24 -29.49
N TYR A 262 30.60 -5.92 -29.53
CA TYR A 262 29.74 -4.93 -30.18
C TYR A 262 29.64 -5.16 -31.70
N GLU A 263 30.73 -5.49 -32.34
CA GLU A 263 30.83 -5.73 -33.79
C GLU A 263 30.38 -7.16 -34.18
N ASN A 264 30.08 -8.02 -33.21
CA ASN A 264 29.67 -9.38 -33.45
C ASN A 264 28.29 -9.45 -34.13
N GLU A 265 28.10 -10.40 -35.07
CA GLU A 265 26.84 -10.62 -35.78
C GLU A 265 25.73 -11.12 -34.85
N ASN A 266 26.08 -11.88 -33.77
CA ASN A 266 25.14 -12.39 -32.79
C ASN A 266 24.65 -11.28 -31.83
N GLY A 267 23.76 -10.47 -32.30
CA GLY A 267 23.16 -9.37 -31.55
C GLY A 267 22.35 -8.44 -32.44
N MET A 268 21.71 -7.49 -31.81
CA MET A 268 20.89 -6.49 -32.49
C MET A 268 21.19 -5.08 -31.96
N THR A 269 21.00 -4.09 -32.82
CA THR A 269 21.15 -2.69 -32.42
C THR A 269 19.76 -2.10 -32.16
N VAL A 270 19.61 -1.46 -31.03
CA VAL A 270 18.43 -0.67 -30.67
C VAL A 270 18.83 0.79 -30.56
N LYS A 271 17.91 1.71 -30.84
CA LYS A 271 18.16 3.15 -30.79
C LYS A 271 17.10 3.90 -30.00
N ILE A 272 17.49 4.99 -29.35
CA ILE A 272 16.53 5.92 -28.73
C ILE A 272 15.78 6.64 -29.84
N VAL A 273 14.48 6.39 -29.93
CA VAL A 273 13.59 7.04 -30.91
C VAL A 273 12.80 8.21 -30.32
N SER A 274 12.65 8.24 -29.00
CA SER A 274 11.88 9.28 -28.32
C SER A 274 12.34 9.53 -26.88
N VAL A 275 11.93 10.68 -26.34
CA VAL A 275 12.05 11.02 -24.93
C VAL A 275 10.65 11.19 -24.36
N LEU A 276 10.35 10.44 -23.32
CA LEU A 276 9.04 10.36 -22.69
C LEU A 276 9.06 10.95 -21.29
N ARG A 277 7.99 11.63 -20.92
CA ARG A 277 7.73 12.08 -19.56
C ARG A 277 6.32 11.70 -19.16
N GLU A 278 6.13 11.26 -17.92
CA GLU A 278 4.81 11.06 -17.36
C GLU A 278 3.93 12.31 -17.51
N ARG A 279 2.66 12.12 -17.88
CA ARG A 279 1.68 13.22 -17.96
C ARG A 279 1.28 13.65 -16.55
N GLU A 280 1.00 14.94 -16.37
CA GLU A 280 0.51 15.48 -15.08
C GLU A 280 -0.82 14.87 -14.65
N ASP A 281 -1.66 14.48 -15.61
CA ASP A 281 -2.97 13.86 -15.41
C ASP A 281 -2.95 12.33 -15.53
N ALA A 282 -1.77 11.71 -15.63
CA ALA A 282 -1.65 10.27 -15.70
C ALA A 282 -2.10 9.61 -14.37
N ALA A 283 -2.87 8.56 -14.49
CA ALA A 283 -3.32 7.80 -13.33
C ALA A 283 -2.16 7.08 -12.62
N ALA A 284 -1.07 6.79 -13.34
CA ALA A 284 0.10 6.07 -12.83
C ALA A 284 1.34 6.23 -13.70
N SER A 285 2.50 6.21 -13.06
CA SER A 285 3.79 6.02 -13.72
C SER A 285 4.14 4.53 -13.74
N TRP A 286 4.29 3.98 -14.94
CA TRP A 286 4.63 2.57 -15.17
C TRP A 286 6.12 2.35 -15.39
N LEU A 287 6.79 3.36 -15.93
CA LEU A 287 8.19 3.29 -16.31
C LEU A 287 9.01 4.16 -15.35
N SER A 288 10.04 3.58 -14.80
CA SER A 288 11.05 4.32 -14.04
C SER A 288 11.96 5.11 -14.98
N GLU A 289 12.71 6.09 -14.44
CA GLU A 289 13.73 6.79 -15.19
C GLU A 289 14.75 5.82 -15.83
N GLY A 290 15.03 6.00 -17.11
CA GLY A 290 15.94 5.15 -17.86
C GLY A 290 15.45 4.83 -19.26
N ILE A 291 15.76 3.66 -19.75
CA ILE A 291 15.33 3.18 -21.07
C ILE A 291 14.05 2.36 -20.94
N ALA A 292 13.06 2.68 -21.77
CA ALA A 292 11.88 1.85 -21.96
C ALA A 292 11.95 1.10 -23.30
N TYR A 293 11.68 -0.20 -23.29
CA TYR A 293 11.74 -1.05 -24.47
C TYR A 293 10.52 -1.97 -24.58
N SER A 294 10.22 -2.44 -25.79
CA SER A 294 9.09 -3.33 -26.06
C SER A 294 9.34 -4.75 -25.53
N PRO A 295 8.34 -5.46 -24.98
CA PRO A 295 8.43 -6.88 -24.60
C PRO A 295 8.95 -7.80 -25.71
N ALA A 296 8.69 -7.46 -26.97
CA ALA A 296 9.23 -8.17 -28.11
C ALA A 296 10.78 -8.26 -28.14
N LEU A 297 11.48 -7.31 -27.48
CA LEU A 297 12.93 -7.38 -27.34
C LEU A 297 13.34 -8.53 -26.42
N THR A 298 12.66 -8.68 -25.28
CA THR A 298 12.93 -9.80 -24.34
C THR A 298 12.64 -11.14 -25.02
N GLU A 299 11.54 -11.28 -25.74
CA GLU A 299 11.20 -12.48 -26.48
C GLU A 299 12.28 -12.85 -27.50
N GLN A 300 12.80 -11.86 -28.23
CA GLN A 300 13.89 -12.08 -29.18
C GLN A 300 15.18 -12.53 -28.52
N VAL A 301 15.55 -11.91 -27.39
CA VAL A 301 16.73 -12.29 -26.60
C VAL A 301 16.59 -13.70 -26.08
N LEU A 302 15.43 -14.06 -25.51
CA LEU A 302 15.14 -15.40 -25.04
C LEU A 302 15.23 -16.44 -26.19
N ALA A 303 14.63 -16.15 -27.34
CA ALA A 303 14.65 -17.04 -28.50
C ALA A 303 16.09 -17.29 -29.01
N ALA A 304 16.90 -16.22 -29.08
CA ALA A 304 18.31 -16.31 -29.48
C ALA A 304 19.17 -17.06 -28.45
N ASN A 305 19.00 -16.75 -27.17
CA ASN A 305 19.83 -17.28 -26.09
C ASN A 305 19.52 -18.73 -25.74
N LYS A 306 18.27 -19.19 -25.96
CA LYS A 306 17.86 -20.59 -25.68
C LYS A 306 18.75 -21.65 -26.33
N THR A 307 19.18 -21.39 -27.57
CA THR A 307 19.99 -22.31 -28.36
C THR A 307 21.48 -21.98 -28.33
N SER A 308 21.90 -21.02 -27.53
CA SER A 308 23.29 -20.62 -27.43
C SER A 308 24.18 -21.73 -26.84
N ALA A 309 25.46 -21.68 -27.18
CA ALA A 309 26.42 -22.67 -26.73
C ALA A 309 26.57 -22.71 -25.20
N VAL A 310 26.57 -21.52 -24.54
CA VAL A 310 26.68 -21.43 -23.07
C VAL A 310 25.44 -21.97 -22.39
N ALA A 311 24.23 -21.61 -22.87
CA ALA A 311 22.99 -22.09 -22.29
C ALA A 311 22.80 -23.60 -22.44
N SER A 312 23.19 -24.16 -23.59
CA SER A 312 23.20 -25.60 -23.83
C SER A 312 24.21 -26.33 -22.91
N ALA A 313 25.41 -25.77 -22.77
CA ALA A 313 26.43 -26.33 -21.87
C ALA A 313 25.98 -26.29 -20.41
N GLN A 314 25.29 -25.22 -19.98
CA GLN A 314 24.72 -25.16 -18.63
C GLN A 314 23.58 -26.18 -18.44
N ALA A 315 22.74 -26.39 -19.44
CA ALA A 315 21.66 -27.37 -19.37
C ALA A 315 22.21 -28.83 -19.21
N GLU A 316 23.37 -29.10 -19.75
CA GLU A 316 24.05 -30.38 -19.59
C GLU A 316 24.84 -30.52 -18.27
N ASN A 317 25.15 -29.39 -17.60
CA ASN A 317 25.95 -29.39 -16.35
C ASN A 317 25.09 -28.92 -15.17
N THR A 318 24.64 -29.88 -14.37
CA THR A 318 23.78 -29.64 -13.19
C THR A 318 24.57 -29.39 -11.90
N GLU A 319 25.88 -29.54 -11.90
CA GLU A 319 26.70 -29.44 -10.69
C GLU A 319 27.45 -28.11 -10.59
N ILE A 320 27.84 -27.53 -11.74
CA ILE A 320 28.72 -26.37 -11.81
C ILE A 320 28.08 -25.30 -12.72
N ASP A 321 28.15 -24.04 -12.29
CA ASP A 321 27.91 -22.91 -13.17
C ASP A 321 29.04 -22.78 -14.20
N VAL A 322 28.72 -22.99 -15.47
CA VAL A 322 29.71 -22.97 -16.57
C VAL A 322 30.28 -21.58 -16.85
N THR A 323 29.69 -20.51 -16.29
CA THR A 323 30.20 -19.13 -16.46
C THR A 323 31.23 -18.76 -15.39
N THR A 324 31.13 -19.31 -14.20
CA THR A 324 32.01 -19.01 -13.06
C THR A 324 32.91 -20.16 -12.66
N GLY A 325 32.55 -21.38 -13.02
CA GLY A 325 33.25 -22.60 -12.60
C GLY A 325 33.00 -23.04 -11.16
N LYS A 326 32.00 -22.43 -10.49
CA LYS A 326 31.63 -22.73 -9.10
C LYS A 326 30.54 -23.77 -9.02
N ALA A 327 30.58 -24.61 -7.98
CA ALA A 327 29.51 -25.57 -7.71
C ALA A 327 28.24 -24.84 -7.22
N PHE A 328 27.10 -25.36 -7.62
CA PHE A 328 25.84 -24.84 -7.10
C PHE A 328 25.66 -25.17 -5.61
N GLY A 329 25.15 -24.23 -4.83
CA GLY A 329 24.85 -24.45 -3.41
C GLY A 329 26.00 -24.27 -2.43
N ASP A 330 27.22 -23.87 -2.89
CA ASP A 330 28.38 -23.65 -2.02
C ASP A 330 28.33 -22.38 -1.12
N GLY A 331 27.22 -21.70 -1.12
CA GLY A 331 26.97 -20.52 -0.25
C GLY A 331 27.71 -19.24 -0.66
N SER A 332 28.41 -19.25 -1.81
CA SER A 332 29.16 -18.07 -2.29
C SER A 332 28.35 -17.03 -3.05
N GLY A 333 27.05 -16.90 -2.73
CA GLY A 333 26.18 -15.87 -3.30
C GLY A 333 26.62 -14.46 -2.91
N THR A 334 26.55 -13.50 -3.85
CA THR A 334 26.76 -12.08 -3.58
C THR A 334 25.50 -11.50 -2.93
N GLY A 335 25.54 -11.29 -1.61
CA GLY A 335 24.45 -10.63 -0.87
C GLY A 335 24.96 -9.43 -0.09
N PHE A 336 24.15 -8.37 0.01
CA PHE A 336 24.40 -7.29 0.95
C PHE A 336 24.13 -7.79 2.39
N PRO A 337 24.89 -7.33 3.40
CA PRO A 337 24.61 -7.66 4.79
C PRO A 337 23.18 -7.23 5.18
N GLY A 338 22.34 -8.20 5.55
CA GLY A 338 20.95 -7.95 5.94
C GLY A 338 19.88 -8.25 4.87
N MET A 339 20.26 -8.49 3.61
CA MET A 339 19.42 -9.13 2.60
C MET A 339 19.99 -10.53 2.35
N GLY A 340 19.13 -11.54 2.40
CA GLY A 340 19.57 -12.95 2.22
C GLY A 340 20.44 -13.10 0.98
N THR A 341 21.55 -13.83 1.11
CA THR A 341 22.39 -14.21 -0.02
C THR A 341 21.54 -15.04 -0.98
N GLN A 342 21.32 -14.56 -2.20
CA GLN A 342 20.75 -15.41 -3.24
C GLN A 342 21.80 -16.46 -3.58
N THR A 343 21.55 -17.69 -3.17
CA THR A 343 22.37 -18.83 -3.54
C THR A 343 22.16 -19.08 -5.03
N LEU A 344 23.21 -19.01 -5.81
CA LEU A 344 23.14 -19.37 -7.23
C LEU A 344 22.72 -20.84 -7.34
N THR A 345 21.56 -21.07 -7.95
CA THR A 345 21.04 -22.43 -8.21
C THR A 345 21.16 -22.75 -9.69
N TYR A 346 21.09 -24.04 -10.01
CA TYR A 346 21.08 -24.49 -11.40
C TYR A 346 19.95 -23.84 -12.21
N GLU A 347 18.76 -23.74 -11.62
CA GLU A 347 17.60 -23.15 -12.28
C GLU A 347 17.81 -21.65 -12.54
N THR A 348 18.35 -20.90 -11.56
CA THR A 348 18.62 -19.47 -11.76
C THR A 348 19.71 -19.23 -12.81
N ALA A 349 20.69 -20.11 -12.92
CA ALA A 349 21.69 -20.04 -13.98
C ALA A 349 21.06 -20.24 -15.37
N LEU A 350 20.13 -21.20 -15.51
CA LEU A 350 19.40 -21.43 -16.76
C LEU A 350 18.48 -20.24 -17.13
N GLU A 351 17.82 -19.67 -16.14
CA GLU A 351 16.97 -18.48 -16.33
C GLU A 351 17.80 -17.27 -16.79
N THR A 352 18.91 -16.99 -16.12
CA THR A 352 19.83 -15.88 -16.45
C THR A 352 20.42 -16.01 -17.86
N LEU A 353 20.74 -17.22 -18.27
CA LEU A 353 21.22 -17.50 -19.61
C LEU A 353 20.10 -17.57 -20.66
N GLY A 354 18.83 -17.43 -20.27
CA GLY A 354 17.69 -17.45 -21.19
C GLY A 354 17.36 -18.83 -21.78
N TYR A 355 17.84 -19.93 -21.16
CA TYR A 355 17.50 -21.29 -21.56
C TYR A 355 16.04 -21.62 -21.25
N THR A 356 15.59 -21.26 -20.04
CA THR A 356 14.21 -21.43 -19.58
C THR A 356 13.36 -20.26 -20.06
N GLN A 357 12.20 -20.56 -20.64
CA GLN A 357 11.27 -19.55 -21.18
C GLN A 357 10.04 -19.36 -20.27
N THR A 358 10.14 -19.76 -19.00
CA THR A 358 9.13 -19.50 -18.00
C THR A 358 9.36 -18.13 -17.38
N PRO A 359 8.33 -17.30 -17.22
CA PRO A 359 8.48 -16.01 -16.58
C PRO A 359 8.88 -16.17 -15.10
N SER A 360 9.70 -15.26 -14.62
CA SER A 360 10.05 -15.13 -13.20
C SER A 360 8.98 -14.39 -12.40
N SER A 361 8.20 -13.54 -13.08
CA SER A 361 7.01 -12.91 -12.50
C SER A 361 5.98 -12.55 -13.57
N ILE A 362 4.74 -12.47 -13.15
CA ILE A 362 3.59 -12.05 -13.96
C ILE A 362 2.92 -10.89 -13.24
N LEU A 363 2.73 -9.77 -13.93
CA LEU A 363 1.98 -8.61 -13.45
C LEU A 363 0.70 -8.49 -14.27
N ILE A 364 -0.44 -8.57 -13.61
CA ILE A 364 -1.76 -8.49 -14.24
C ILE A 364 -2.33 -7.11 -13.93
N TYR A 365 -2.68 -6.35 -14.95
CA TYR A 365 -3.24 -5.00 -14.85
C TYR A 365 -4.72 -4.99 -15.20
N PRO A 366 -5.64 -5.09 -14.24
CA PRO A 366 -7.08 -5.05 -14.49
C PRO A 366 -7.52 -3.70 -15.05
N THR A 367 -8.57 -3.69 -15.90
CA THR A 367 -9.15 -2.45 -16.43
C THR A 367 -9.83 -1.62 -15.35
N ASP A 368 -10.44 -2.27 -14.37
CA ASP A 368 -11.17 -1.66 -13.25
C ASP A 368 -11.21 -2.59 -12.02
N VAL A 369 -11.84 -2.10 -10.96
CA VAL A 369 -11.94 -2.81 -9.66
C VAL A 369 -12.80 -4.07 -9.76
N ASP A 370 -13.89 -4.02 -10.52
CA ASP A 370 -14.82 -5.15 -10.66
C ASP A 370 -14.11 -6.29 -11.40
N ASN A 371 -13.38 -5.97 -12.46
CA ASN A 371 -12.58 -6.93 -13.21
C ASN A 371 -11.40 -7.48 -12.38
N ARG A 372 -10.81 -6.68 -11.51
CA ARG A 372 -9.79 -7.17 -10.56
C ARG A 372 -10.37 -8.24 -9.62
N GLU A 373 -11.56 -8.03 -9.06
CA GLU A 373 -12.20 -9.02 -8.18
C GLU A 373 -12.53 -10.31 -8.94
N LEU A 374 -12.93 -10.21 -10.22
CA LEU A 374 -13.15 -11.37 -11.05
C LEU A 374 -11.85 -12.16 -11.31
N ILE A 375 -10.74 -11.46 -11.59
CA ILE A 375 -9.43 -12.09 -11.82
C ILE A 375 -8.96 -12.79 -10.54
N ILE A 376 -9.09 -12.15 -9.38
CA ILE A 376 -8.79 -12.78 -8.08
C ILE A 376 -9.63 -14.06 -7.92
N GLY A 377 -10.92 -14.01 -8.24
CA GLY A 377 -11.79 -15.19 -8.20
C GLY A 377 -11.33 -16.33 -9.13
N TYR A 378 -10.72 -16.01 -10.29
CA TYR A 378 -10.15 -17.03 -11.17
C TYR A 378 -8.84 -17.62 -10.62
N LEU A 379 -8.00 -16.81 -9.98
CA LEU A 379 -6.79 -17.29 -9.31
C LEU A 379 -7.13 -18.19 -8.12
N ASP A 380 -8.13 -17.82 -7.35
CA ASP A 380 -8.64 -18.64 -6.23
C ASP A 380 -9.22 -19.97 -6.74
N ALA A 381 -9.98 -19.94 -7.84
CA ALA A 381 -10.53 -21.15 -8.46
C ALA A 381 -9.41 -22.07 -9.02
N TRP A 382 -8.33 -21.49 -9.56
CA TRP A 382 -7.15 -22.27 -9.95
C TRP A 382 -6.52 -22.96 -8.74
N ASN A 383 -6.35 -22.22 -7.65
CA ASN A 383 -5.77 -22.74 -6.40
C ASN A 383 -6.65 -23.81 -5.74
N GLU A 384 -7.96 -23.69 -5.80
CA GLU A 384 -8.90 -24.69 -5.29
C GLU A 384 -8.74 -26.03 -6.02
N VAL A 385 -8.54 -25.99 -7.35
CA VAL A 385 -8.32 -27.21 -8.15
C VAL A 385 -6.94 -27.83 -7.91
N ASN A 386 -5.94 -26.99 -7.61
CA ASN A 386 -4.54 -27.38 -7.49
C ASN A 386 -4.07 -27.41 -6.03
N GLU A 387 -4.99 -27.44 -5.06
CA GLU A 387 -4.66 -27.44 -3.62
C GLU A 387 -3.74 -28.61 -3.26
N GLY A 388 -2.64 -28.31 -2.57
CA GLY A 388 -1.65 -29.29 -2.14
C GLY A 388 -0.71 -29.80 -3.23
N THR A 389 -0.72 -29.20 -4.41
CA THR A 389 0.22 -29.48 -5.51
C THR A 389 1.21 -28.32 -5.72
N ASP A 390 2.27 -28.56 -6.49
CA ASP A 390 3.25 -27.53 -6.89
C ASP A 390 2.66 -26.52 -7.92
N ALA A 391 1.45 -26.76 -8.43
CA ALA A 391 0.75 -25.90 -9.37
C ALA A 391 -0.12 -24.82 -8.68
N ALA A 392 -0.27 -24.88 -7.37
CA ALA A 392 -0.93 -23.82 -6.61
C ALA A 392 -0.08 -22.54 -6.60
N ILE A 393 -0.70 -21.40 -6.85
CA ILE A 393 -0.05 -20.10 -7.06
C ILE A 393 -0.32 -19.15 -5.90
N ASP A 394 0.73 -18.64 -5.29
CA ASP A 394 0.64 -17.52 -4.35
C ASP A 394 0.72 -16.20 -5.15
N TYR A 395 -0.26 -15.34 -4.96
CA TYR A 395 -0.32 -14.04 -5.63
C TYR A 395 -0.46 -12.91 -4.61
N MET A 396 -0.02 -11.73 -4.99
CA MET A 396 -0.13 -10.52 -4.18
C MET A 396 -1.02 -9.49 -4.90
N ASP A 397 -2.15 -9.16 -4.30
CA ASP A 397 -2.95 -8.01 -4.71
C ASP A 397 -2.34 -6.74 -4.09
N MET A 398 -1.62 -5.96 -4.90
CA MET A 398 -0.91 -4.77 -4.44
C MET A 398 -1.86 -3.72 -3.90
N SER A 399 -3.00 -3.53 -4.53
CA SER A 399 -4.02 -2.56 -4.08
C SER A 399 -4.55 -2.90 -2.69
N SER A 400 -4.92 -4.15 -2.46
CA SER A 400 -5.41 -4.62 -1.16
C SER A 400 -4.31 -4.54 -0.09
N THR A 401 -3.08 -4.89 -0.44
CA THR A 401 -1.93 -4.83 0.46
C THR A 401 -1.66 -3.40 0.91
N MET A 402 -1.58 -2.44 -0.02
CA MET A 402 -1.36 -1.03 0.27
C MET A 402 -2.52 -0.43 1.09
N THR A 403 -3.76 -0.73 0.70
CA THR A 403 -4.96 -0.31 1.43
C THR A 403 -4.95 -0.83 2.88
N SER A 404 -4.57 -2.10 3.08
CA SER A 404 -4.48 -2.70 4.41
C SER A 404 -3.39 -2.07 5.27
N MET A 405 -2.22 -1.81 4.70
CA MET A 405 -1.10 -1.15 5.40
C MET A 405 -1.47 0.28 5.83
N LEU A 406 -1.94 1.10 4.89
CA LEU A 406 -2.35 2.48 5.17
C LEU A 406 -3.55 2.53 6.12
N GLY A 407 -4.53 1.65 5.92
CA GLY A 407 -5.69 1.51 6.79
C GLY A 407 -5.31 1.13 8.22
N SER A 408 -4.27 0.33 8.41
CA SER A 408 -3.75 -0.02 9.73
C SER A 408 -3.16 1.18 10.44
N VAL A 409 -2.39 2.02 9.75
CA VAL A 409 -1.84 3.28 10.30
C VAL A 409 -2.98 4.22 10.70
N VAL A 410 -3.98 4.41 9.83
CA VAL A 410 -5.17 5.23 10.13
C VAL A 410 -5.91 4.71 11.36
N LYS A 411 -6.09 3.38 11.49
CA LYS A 411 -6.72 2.76 12.66
C LYS A 411 -5.94 3.03 13.95
N ILE A 412 -4.61 2.87 13.94
CA ILE A 412 -3.76 3.13 15.12
C ILE A 412 -3.90 4.59 15.55
N VAL A 413 -3.76 5.54 14.63
CA VAL A 413 -3.91 6.98 14.92
C VAL A 413 -5.31 7.26 15.46
N THR A 414 -6.35 6.66 14.86
CA THR A 414 -7.74 6.81 15.30
C THR A 414 -7.92 6.30 16.73
N TYR A 415 -7.38 5.14 17.08
CA TYR A 415 -7.48 4.59 18.45
C TYR A 415 -6.80 5.52 19.48
N VAL A 416 -5.64 6.07 19.16
CA VAL A 416 -4.95 7.04 20.02
C VAL A 416 -5.80 8.29 20.23
N LEU A 417 -6.35 8.87 19.16
CA LEU A 417 -7.20 10.06 19.24
C LEU A 417 -8.50 9.80 19.98
N VAL A 418 -9.11 8.63 19.78
CA VAL A 418 -10.32 8.20 20.51
C VAL A 418 -9.99 8.04 22.01
N ALA A 419 -8.83 7.50 22.38
CA ALA A 419 -8.43 7.40 23.78
C ALA A 419 -8.33 8.77 24.46
N PHE A 420 -7.76 9.78 23.79
CA PHE A 420 -7.77 11.16 24.27
C PHE A 420 -9.19 11.73 24.38
N SER A 421 -10.06 11.44 23.41
CA SER A 421 -11.45 11.91 23.44
C SER A 421 -12.27 11.25 24.56
N VAL A 422 -12.00 9.99 24.89
CA VAL A 422 -12.61 9.32 26.05
C VAL A 422 -12.28 10.04 27.36
N THR A 423 -11.05 10.54 27.52
CA THR A 423 -10.69 11.37 28.70
C THR A 423 -11.52 12.64 28.77
N SER A 424 -11.70 13.34 27.65
CA SER A 424 -12.59 14.51 27.54
C SER A 424 -14.05 14.16 27.88
N LEU A 425 -14.51 12.99 27.43
CA LEU A 425 -15.85 12.50 27.68
C LEU A 425 -16.09 12.20 29.17
N ILE A 426 -15.10 11.64 29.86
CA ILE A 426 -15.16 11.40 31.33
C ILE A 426 -15.29 12.75 32.07
N ILE A 427 -14.46 13.74 31.71
CA ILE A 427 -14.50 15.07 32.31
C ILE A 427 -15.88 15.73 32.07
N SER A 428 -16.40 15.67 30.85
CA SER A 428 -17.74 16.15 30.50
C SER A 428 -18.83 15.46 31.31
N SER A 429 -18.72 14.14 31.50
CA SER A 429 -19.70 13.36 32.28
C SER A 429 -19.70 13.76 33.77
N ILE A 430 -18.54 14.04 34.34
CA ILE A 430 -18.41 14.54 35.73
C ILE A 430 -19.05 15.94 35.84
N MET A 431 -18.75 16.81 34.89
CA MET A 431 -19.33 18.16 34.84
C MET A 431 -20.86 18.11 34.79
N ILE A 432 -21.41 17.23 33.93
CA ILE A 432 -22.86 17.02 33.81
C ILE A 432 -23.45 16.49 35.12
N ALA A 433 -22.81 15.56 35.80
CA ALA A 433 -23.22 15.04 37.09
C ALA A 433 -23.35 16.19 38.14
N ILE A 434 -22.37 17.11 38.16
CA ILE A 434 -22.38 18.29 39.04
C ILE A 434 -23.55 19.23 38.68
N ILE A 435 -23.78 19.51 37.40
CA ILE A 435 -24.88 20.36 36.96
C ILE A 435 -26.24 19.74 37.31
N ILE A 436 -26.43 18.46 37.11
CA ILE A 436 -27.65 17.74 37.50
C ILE A 436 -27.81 17.77 39.02
N TYR A 437 -26.72 17.61 39.79
CA TYR A 437 -26.76 17.71 41.24
C TYR A 437 -27.21 19.09 41.73
N ALA A 438 -26.63 20.16 41.16
CA ALA A 438 -27.08 21.53 41.44
C ALA A 438 -28.57 21.75 41.10
N SER A 439 -29.02 21.17 39.97
CA SER A 439 -30.42 21.15 39.58
C SER A 439 -31.35 20.50 40.62
N VAL A 440 -30.92 19.42 41.22
CA VAL A 440 -31.66 18.70 42.26
C VAL A 440 -31.80 19.56 43.51
N ILE A 441 -30.70 20.26 43.91
CA ILE A 441 -30.71 21.16 45.09
C ILE A 441 -31.72 22.30 44.87
N GLU A 442 -31.69 22.98 43.74
CA GLU A 442 -32.61 24.09 43.43
C GLU A 442 -34.11 23.65 43.41
N ARG A 443 -34.38 22.38 43.09
CA ARG A 443 -35.74 21.83 43.00
C ARG A 443 -36.16 21.06 44.26
N THR A 444 -35.42 21.22 45.35
CA THR A 444 -35.70 20.49 46.61
C THR A 444 -37.15 20.72 47.08
N LYS A 445 -37.69 21.95 47.01
CA LYS A 445 -39.11 22.25 47.36
C LYS A 445 -40.08 21.51 46.43
N GLU A 446 -39.88 21.54 45.10
CA GLU A 446 -40.76 20.84 44.14
C GLU A 446 -40.78 19.32 44.42
N ILE A 447 -39.62 18.73 44.74
CA ILE A 447 -39.50 17.30 45.12
C ILE A 447 -40.24 17.03 46.42
N GLY A 448 -40.16 17.94 47.41
CA GLY A 448 -40.87 17.85 48.68
C GLY A 448 -42.37 17.84 48.49
N VAL A 449 -42.93 18.77 47.69
CA VAL A 449 -44.34 18.83 47.33
C VAL A 449 -44.80 17.56 46.64
N LEU A 450 -44.08 17.09 45.63
CA LEU A 450 -44.45 15.84 44.93
C LEU A 450 -44.48 14.63 45.86
N ARG A 451 -43.56 14.55 46.83
CA ARG A 451 -43.52 13.47 47.82
C ARG A 451 -44.62 13.57 48.89
N SER A 452 -45.01 14.81 49.27
CA SER A 452 -46.10 15.01 50.22
C SER A 452 -47.48 14.64 49.63
N ILE A 453 -47.65 14.76 48.30
CA ILE A 453 -48.87 14.35 47.54
C ILE A 453 -48.86 12.81 47.26
N GLY A 454 -47.80 12.06 47.68
CA GLY A 454 -47.77 10.60 47.59
C GLY A 454 -46.87 10.02 46.52
N ALA A 455 -46.02 10.78 45.85
CA ALA A 455 -45.02 10.25 44.88
C ALA A 455 -43.98 9.35 45.57
N ARG A 456 -43.77 8.15 45.02
CA ARG A 456 -42.79 7.17 45.55
C ARG A 456 -41.34 7.59 45.20
N LYS A 457 -40.38 7.19 46.04
CA LYS A 457 -38.95 7.42 45.75
C LYS A 457 -38.53 6.98 44.33
N LYS A 458 -39.08 5.84 43.86
CA LYS A 458 -38.83 5.30 42.51
C LYS A 458 -39.37 6.23 41.39
N ASP A 459 -40.49 6.94 41.66
CA ASP A 459 -41.08 7.81 40.65
C ASP A 459 -40.27 9.09 40.46
N ILE A 460 -39.75 9.66 41.55
CA ILE A 460 -38.78 10.79 41.51
C ILE A 460 -37.52 10.38 40.73
N GLY A 461 -36.92 9.21 41.06
CA GLY A 461 -35.75 8.75 40.34
C GLY A 461 -35.99 8.49 38.83
N ARG A 462 -37.23 8.05 38.45
CA ARG A 462 -37.59 7.88 37.03
C ARG A 462 -37.67 9.21 36.28
N VAL A 463 -38.18 10.27 36.90
CA VAL A 463 -38.26 11.62 36.31
C VAL A 463 -36.85 12.14 36.00
N PHE A 464 -35.91 12.09 36.95
CA PHE A 464 -34.53 12.56 36.70
C PHE A 464 -33.79 11.71 35.67
N LYS A 465 -33.99 10.39 35.65
CA LYS A 465 -33.42 9.53 34.60
C LYS A 465 -34.00 9.85 33.22
N ALA A 466 -35.30 10.09 33.12
CA ALA A 466 -35.94 10.49 31.87
C ALA A 466 -35.45 11.89 31.40
N GLU A 467 -35.24 12.83 32.32
CA GLU A 467 -34.65 14.13 32.05
C GLU A 467 -33.22 13.97 31.48
N ALA A 468 -32.41 13.11 32.08
CA ALA A 468 -31.04 12.82 31.62
C ALA A 468 -31.00 12.19 30.21
N VAL A 469 -31.90 11.24 29.91
CA VAL A 469 -32.00 10.64 28.58
C VAL A 469 -32.37 11.68 27.53
N LEU A 470 -33.36 12.56 27.82
CA LEU A 470 -33.75 13.62 26.92
C LEU A 470 -32.61 14.62 26.67
N LEU A 471 -31.92 15.04 27.73
CA LEU A 471 -30.71 15.87 27.62
C LEU A 471 -29.64 15.19 26.78
N GLY A 472 -29.45 13.88 26.94
CA GLY A 472 -28.50 13.09 26.15
C GLY A 472 -28.83 13.08 24.67
N VAL A 473 -30.10 12.86 24.32
CA VAL A 473 -30.53 12.90 22.92
C VAL A 473 -30.33 14.30 22.32
N VAL A 474 -30.73 15.36 23.05
CA VAL A 474 -30.54 16.73 22.59
C VAL A 474 -29.07 17.09 22.44
N SER A 475 -28.23 16.70 23.40
CA SER A 475 -26.77 16.91 23.32
C SER A 475 -26.13 16.15 22.16
N GLY A 476 -26.58 14.90 21.93
CA GLY A 476 -26.13 14.11 20.77
C GLY A 476 -26.53 14.76 19.44
N LEU A 477 -27.74 15.27 19.31
CA LEU A 477 -28.18 15.99 18.12
C LEU A 477 -27.36 17.28 17.89
N ILE A 478 -27.12 18.06 18.95
CA ILE A 478 -26.26 19.25 18.87
C ILE A 478 -24.87 18.86 18.44
N ALA A 479 -24.31 17.78 19.00
CA ALA A 479 -22.98 17.28 18.64
C ALA A 479 -22.89 16.91 17.16
N ILE A 480 -23.86 16.16 16.63
CA ILE A 480 -23.89 15.78 15.21
C ILE A 480 -24.01 16.99 14.31
N LEU A 481 -24.95 17.93 14.59
CA LEU A 481 -25.09 19.14 13.80
C LEU A 481 -23.81 19.99 13.79
N THR A 482 -23.17 20.13 14.93
CA THR A 482 -21.89 20.85 15.04
C THR A 482 -20.79 20.13 14.27
N THR A 483 -20.72 18.80 14.35
CA THR A 483 -19.75 17.99 13.60
C THR A 483 -19.93 18.14 12.09
N LEU A 484 -21.17 18.15 11.59
CA LEU A 484 -21.44 18.39 10.17
C LEU A 484 -20.93 19.77 9.71
N VAL A 485 -21.09 20.81 10.52
CA VAL A 485 -20.53 22.13 10.21
C VAL A 485 -19.00 22.11 10.23
N ILE A 486 -18.38 21.45 11.21
CA ILE A 486 -16.92 21.29 11.29
C ILE A 486 -16.39 20.50 10.09
N ASN A 487 -17.07 19.43 9.66
CA ASN A 487 -16.69 18.65 8.49
C ASN A 487 -16.68 19.49 7.20
N VAL A 488 -17.63 20.40 7.02
CA VAL A 488 -17.62 21.32 5.87
C VAL A 488 -16.37 22.21 5.89
N VAL A 489 -15.99 22.73 7.07
CA VAL A 489 -14.78 23.55 7.22
C VAL A 489 -13.51 22.73 6.96
N ILE A 490 -13.43 21.51 7.53
CA ILE A 490 -12.31 20.60 7.30
C ILE A 490 -12.16 20.27 5.81
N ASN A 491 -13.25 19.90 5.15
CA ASN A 491 -13.23 19.57 3.72
C ASN A 491 -12.83 20.77 2.86
N ALA A 492 -13.28 21.99 3.19
CA ALA A 492 -12.87 23.21 2.48
C ALA A 492 -11.36 23.50 2.63
N ILE A 493 -10.79 23.30 3.82
CA ILE A 493 -9.36 23.47 4.08
C ILE A 493 -8.55 22.40 3.32
N LEU A 494 -8.96 21.14 3.37
CA LEU A 494 -8.27 20.06 2.69
C LEU A 494 -8.35 20.17 1.16
N ALA A 495 -9.48 20.62 0.63
CA ALA A 495 -9.62 20.92 -0.79
C ALA A 495 -8.63 22.01 -1.26
N SER A 496 -8.36 23.01 -0.42
CA SER A 496 -7.41 24.09 -0.78
C SER A 496 -5.94 23.69 -0.62
N LEU A 497 -5.61 22.74 0.28
CA LEU A 497 -4.22 22.33 0.57
C LEU A 497 -3.77 21.11 -0.23
N VAL A 498 -4.67 20.16 -0.44
CA VAL A 498 -4.34 18.82 -1.00
C VAL A 498 -5.16 18.50 -2.25
N GLY A 499 -6.09 19.39 -2.66
CA GLY A 499 -6.96 19.18 -3.82
C GLY A 499 -8.09 18.17 -3.59
N VAL A 500 -8.30 17.67 -2.37
CA VAL A 500 -9.28 16.63 -2.05
C VAL A 500 -10.50 17.22 -1.34
N SER A 501 -11.67 17.08 -1.95
CA SER A 501 -12.89 17.79 -1.50
C SER A 501 -13.75 17.04 -0.45
N THR A 502 -13.52 15.75 -0.19
CA THR A 502 -14.43 14.93 0.64
C THR A 502 -13.70 13.92 1.53
N ILE A 503 -12.88 14.43 2.47
CA ILE A 503 -12.19 13.54 3.44
C ILE A 503 -13.00 13.36 4.72
N ALA A 504 -13.68 14.41 5.24
CA ALA A 504 -14.47 14.28 6.46
C ALA A 504 -15.91 13.90 6.12
N SER A 505 -16.29 12.65 6.37
CA SER A 505 -17.65 12.14 6.14
C SER A 505 -18.18 11.41 7.37
N LEU A 506 -19.41 11.71 7.80
CA LEU A 506 -20.05 11.06 8.94
C LEU A 506 -21.16 10.11 8.44
N SER A 507 -20.97 8.82 8.64
CA SER A 507 -22.00 7.82 8.31
C SER A 507 -23.25 8.00 9.17
N ALA A 508 -24.44 7.80 8.59
CA ALA A 508 -25.69 7.88 9.31
C ALA A 508 -25.76 6.88 10.49
N LEU A 509 -25.21 5.69 10.32
CA LEU A 509 -25.14 4.68 11.37
C LEU A 509 -24.26 5.15 12.54
N THR A 510 -23.11 5.74 12.26
CA THR A 510 -22.21 6.33 13.28
C THR A 510 -22.91 7.47 14.02
N ALA A 511 -23.63 8.34 13.30
CA ALA A 511 -24.38 9.46 13.90
C ALA A 511 -25.44 8.94 14.88
N ILE A 512 -26.23 7.94 14.51
CA ILE A 512 -27.24 7.31 15.39
C ILE A 512 -26.57 6.66 16.60
N GLY A 513 -25.44 5.95 16.40
CA GLY A 513 -24.66 5.34 17.46
C GLY A 513 -24.15 6.36 18.49
N LEU A 514 -23.66 7.52 18.03
CA LEU A 514 -23.19 8.60 18.88
C LEU A 514 -24.31 9.28 19.67
N ILE A 515 -25.50 9.45 19.09
CA ILE A 515 -26.67 9.95 19.81
C ILE A 515 -27.08 8.96 20.91
N ALA A 516 -27.11 7.67 20.60
CA ALA A 516 -27.39 6.63 21.60
C ALA A 516 -26.34 6.61 22.72
N LEU A 517 -25.06 6.70 22.37
CA LEU A 517 -23.96 6.80 23.32
C LEU A 517 -24.11 8.02 24.24
N SER A 518 -24.46 9.18 23.69
CA SER A 518 -24.76 10.38 24.45
C SER A 518 -25.88 10.16 25.49
N ALA A 519 -26.98 9.56 25.07
CA ALA A 519 -28.10 9.27 25.96
C ALA A 519 -27.71 8.30 27.08
N ILE A 520 -26.92 7.27 26.79
CA ILE A 520 -26.42 6.29 27.77
C ILE A 520 -25.48 6.96 28.77
N LEU A 521 -24.55 7.77 28.32
CA LEU A 521 -23.58 8.44 29.17
C LEU A 521 -24.24 9.41 30.13
N LEU A 522 -25.20 10.24 29.65
CA LEU A 522 -25.95 11.13 30.54
C LEU A 522 -26.85 10.38 31.51
N LEU A 523 -27.39 9.24 31.10
CA LEU A 523 -28.14 8.36 31.99
C LEU A 523 -27.22 7.85 33.14
N ILE A 524 -26.02 7.38 32.82
CA ILE A 524 -25.04 6.92 33.79
C ILE A 524 -24.62 8.07 34.73
N ALA A 525 -24.25 9.21 34.20
CA ALA A 525 -23.86 10.38 34.97
C ALA A 525 -24.97 10.86 35.94
N SER A 526 -26.24 10.68 35.55
CA SER A 526 -27.40 11.06 36.36
C SER A 526 -27.72 10.08 37.50
N LEU A 527 -27.17 8.87 37.52
CA LEU A 527 -27.56 7.82 38.49
C LEU A 527 -27.35 8.25 39.95
N ILE A 528 -26.20 8.90 40.24
CA ILE A 528 -25.86 9.37 41.59
C ILE A 528 -26.77 10.53 41.98
N PRO A 529 -26.90 11.64 41.23
CA PRO A 529 -27.79 12.74 41.54
C PRO A 529 -29.28 12.33 41.67
N ALA A 530 -29.74 11.46 40.77
CA ALA A 530 -31.12 10.95 40.81
C ALA A 530 -31.42 10.14 42.07
N ARG A 531 -30.47 9.34 42.58
CA ARG A 531 -30.58 8.60 43.84
C ARG A 531 -30.59 9.54 45.04
N MET A 532 -29.79 10.60 45.02
CA MET A 532 -29.77 11.62 46.07
C MET A 532 -31.07 12.39 46.13
N ALA A 533 -31.61 12.82 44.96
CA ALA A 533 -32.94 13.45 44.86
C ALA A 533 -34.04 12.58 45.47
N ALA A 534 -34.05 11.28 45.14
CA ALA A 534 -35.05 10.33 45.61
C ALA A 534 -34.96 10.06 47.14
N LYS A 535 -33.83 10.25 47.77
CA LYS A 535 -33.60 10.02 49.23
C LYS A 535 -33.99 11.23 50.11
N LYS A 536 -34.16 12.44 49.56
CA LYS A 536 -34.53 13.64 50.31
C LYS A 536 -35.85 13.45 51.07
N GLU A 537 -35.90 13.79 52.36
CA GLU A 537 -37.12 13.70 53.17
C GLU A 537 -38.07 14.87 52.93
N PRO A 538 -39.39 14.63 52.82
CA PRO A 538 -40.39 15.68 52.52
C PRO A 538 -40.36 16.81 53.53
N ALA A 539 -40.27 16.46 54.84
CA ALA A 539 -40.24 17.43 55.94
C ALA A 539 -39.03 18.39 55.89
N VAL A 540 -37.83 17.87 55.54
CA VAL A 540 -36.62 18.66 55.37
C VAL A 540 -36.67 19.51 54.11
N ALA A 541 -37.22 18.94 53.02
CA ALA A 541 -37.31 19.61 51.72
C ALA A 541 -38.27 20.80 51.73
N LEU A 542 -39.31 20.79 52.57
CA LEU A 542 -40.28 21.89 52.68
C LEU A 542 -39.83 22.98 53.66
N ARG A 543 -38.83 22.69 54.54
CA ARG A 543 -38.35 23.60 55.61
C ARG A 543 -37.08 24.37 55.16
N THR A 544 -36.47 24.06 54.06
CA THR A 544 -35.35 24.83 53.50
C THR A 544 -35.85 26.10 52.85
N GLU A 545 -35.45 27.28 53.37
CA GLU A 545 -35.66 28.57 52.74
C GLU A 545 -34.90 28.74 51.42
#